data_dccd97ff8450faf3ba074771c33a79f9
#
_entry.id   dccd97ff8450faf3ba074771c33a79f9
#
_cell.length_a   1.000
_cell.length_b   1.000
_cell.length_c   1.000
_cell.angle_alpha   90.00
_cell.angle_beta   90.00
_cell.angle_gamma   90.00
#
_symmetry.space_group_name_H-M   'P 1'
#
loop_
_entity.id
_entity.type
_entity.pdbx_description
1 polymer ?
#
loop_
_entity_poly.entity_id
_entity_poly.type
_entity_poly.pdbx_seq_one_letter_code
_entity_poly.pdbx_strand_id
1 'polypeptide(L)'
;KHLVKDHRYDYIETGSLISVRSKSRDIIIPSEETKVDMYPMDYEEFRWALGDTATIPLLRTAFEKKLPLGDAVHRKLMRDFRLYMLVGGMPQAVSAYIKTNNFSIVDVAKRDIIALYEEDFGKIDDSGKAKSMYDVIPAQLSKNVLRYQVGKAIPNEKVDRIINIVKEMEDSMTVNVAFHSDDPNVGLALTKNDEYFKMYASDTGLFVTLAFKDRDITENVIYDKLLSDKLGTNLGYVYENVIAQMLKATGKNLFYHTIPYAEGKKYYEIDFVIPDGHKISPIEVKSSGYKSHKSLDQFCIKYSDRIMNKYVIYTKDYKRENGIDYIPVYMTMFL
;
A
#
# COMPACT_ATOMS: atom_id res chain seq x y z
N LYS A 1 9.82 -22.47 -25.14
CA LYS A 1 10.93 -22.39 -26.14
C LYS A 1 10.50 -22.63 -27.58
N HIS A 2 9.59 -23.58 -27.87
CA HIS A 2 9.17 -23.85 -29.26
C HIS A 2 8.24 -22.75 -29.82
N LEU A 3 7.35 -22.18 -29.00
CA LEU A 3 6.38 -21.17 -29.41
C LEU A 3 7.06 -19.83 -29.75
N VAL A 4 8.06 -19.41 -28.96
CA VAL A 4 8.79 -18.15 -29.19
C VAL A 4 9.60 -18.16 -30.50
N LYS A 5 10.04 -19.34 -30.95
CA LYS A 5 10.75 -19.48 -32.23
C LYS A 5 9.84 -19.37 -33.46
N ASP A 6 8.54 -19.44 -33.27
CA ASP A 6 7.58 -19.44 -34.39
C ASP A 6 7.36 -18.04 -34.99
N HIS A 7 7.59 -16.95 -34.20
CA HIS A 7 7.46 -15.54 -34.59
C HIS A 7 6.14 -15.16 -35.30
N ARG A 8 5.15 -16.07 -35.31
CA ARG A 8 3.85 -15.85 -35.96
C ARG A 8 2.83 -15.20 -35.00
N TYR A 9 3.06 -15.28 -33.70
CA TYR A 9 2.15 -14.82 -32.65
C TYR A 9 2.93 -14.24 -31.49
N ASP A 10 2.37 -13.23 -30.84
CA ASP A 10 2.76 -12.79 -29.53
C ASP A 10 1.99 -13.63 -28.49
N TYR A 11 2.72 -14.17 -27.52
CA TYR A 11 2.14 -15.04 -26.48
C TYR A 11 2.04 -14.28 -25.17
N ILE A 12 0.85 -14.25 -24.59
CA ILE A 12 0.59 -13.65 -23.28
C ILE A 12 0.11 -14.78 -22.37
N GLU A 13 0.85 -15.04 -21.30
CA GLU A 13 0.48 -15.99 -20.28
C GLU A 13 0.10 -15.22 -19.00
N THR A 14 -1.02 -15.60 -18.36
CA THR A 14 -1.46 -15.01 -17.10
C THR A 14 -1.65 -16.10 -16.06
N GLY A 15 -1.36 -15.80 -14.81
CA GLY A 15 -1.56 -16.72 -13.71
C GLY A 15 -1.24 -16.08 -12.35
N SER A 16 -1.73 -16.68 -11.26
CA SER A 16 -1.24 -16.32 -9.94
C SER A 16 0.20 -16.77 -9.79
N LEU A 17 1.05 -15.90 -9.25
CA LEU A 17 2.48 -16.17 -9.12
C LEU A 17 2.74 -17.44 -8.25
N ILE A 18 1.88 -17.71 -7.29
CA ILE A 18 1.94 -18.88 -6.41
C ILE A 18 1.86 -20.18 -7.21
N SER A 19 0.89 -20.27 -8.13
CA SER A 19 0.71 -21.48 -8.96
C SER A 19 1.85 -21.64 -9.97
N VAL A 20 2.39 -20.55 -10.48
CA VAL A 20 3.52 -20.57 -11.45
C VAL A 20 4.80 -21.00 -10.76
N ARG A 21 5.14 -20.45 -9.58
CA ARG A 21 6.39 -20.81 -8.87
C ARG A 21 6.39 -22.26 -8.37
N SER A 22 5.28 -22.76 -7.84
CA SER A 22 5.21 -24.15 -7.36
C SER A 22 5.43 -25.18 -8.48
N LYS A 23 5.05 -24.84 -9.72
CA LYS A 23 5.19 -25.70 -10.91
C LYS A 23 6.44 -25.44 -11.75
N SER A 24 7.12 -24.31 -11.56
CA SER A 24 8.20 -23.84 -12.43
C SER A 24 9.57 -23.75 -11.74
N ARG A 25 9.73 -24.31 -10.53
CA ARG A 25 11.03 -24.29 -9.81
C ARG A 25 12.21 -24.80 -10.66
N ASP A 26 11.94 -25.66 -11.64
CA ASP A 26 12.95 -26.26 -12.53
C ASP A 26 12.89 -25.74 -13.99
N ILE A 27 12.04 -24.72 -14.27
CA ILE A 27 11.91 -24.17 -15.61
C ILE A 27 12.79 -22.94 -15.75
N ILE A 28 13.81 -23.03 -16.60
CA ILE A 28 14.62 -21.86 -17.00
C ILE A 28 13.75 -20.98 -17.89
N ILE A 29 13.40 -19.79 -17.40
CA ILE A 29 12.67 -18.78 -18.15
C ILE A 29 13.55 -18.32 -19.33
N PRO A 30 13.07 -18.37 -20.59
CA PRO A 30 13.84 -17.88 -21.73
C PRO A 30 14.11 -16.39 -21.63
N SER A 31 15.22 -15.94 -22.17
CA SER A 31 15.61 -14.51 -22.19
C SER A 31 14.67 -13.61 -23.02
N GLU A 32 13.75 -14.21 -23.76
CA GLU A 32 12.77 -13.54 -24.61
C GLU A 32 11.43 -13.26 -23.89
N GLU A 33 11.31 -13.60 -22.60
CA GLU A 33 10.11 -13.34 -21.79
C GLU A 33 10.19 -11.98 -21.09
N THR A 34 9.13 -11.18 -21.21
CA THR A 34 8.96 -9.94 -20.45
C THR A 34 7.92 -10.17 -19.36
N LYS A 35 8.35 -10.10 -18.11
CA LYS A 35 7.46 -10.21 -16.96
C LYS A 35 6.76 -8.87 -16.70
N VAL A 36 5.44 -8.91 -16.57
CA VAL A 36 4.60 -7.76 -16.20
C VAL A 36 3.89 -8.09 -14.89
N ASP A 37 4.15 -7.28 -13.87
CA ASP A 37 3.47 -7.39 -12.59
C ASP A 37 2.13 -6.64 -12.66
N MET A 38 1.02 -7.33 -12.34
CA MET A 38 -0.33 -6.75 -12.37
C MET A 38 -0.81 -6.49 -10.94
N TYR A 39 -0.83 -5.21 -10.57
CA TYR A 39 -1.34 -4.75 -9.29
C TYR A 39 -2.87 -4.63 -9.30
N PRO A 40 -3.54 -4.56 -8.12
CA PRO A 40 -4.91 -4.08 -8.05
C PRO A 40 -5.05 -2.74 -8.77
N MET A 41 -6.22 -2.45 -9.34
CA MET A 41 -6.49 -1.18 -10.03
C MET A 41 -6.06 -0.01 -9.14
N ASP A 42 -5.28 0.90 -9.69
CA ASP A 42 -4.93 2.13 -9.01
C ASP A 42 -6.10 3.14 -9.00
N TYR A 43 -5.87 4.33 -8.43
CA TYR A 43 -6.95 5.33 -8.36
C TYR A 43 -7.34 5.87 -9.73
N GLU A 44 -6.40 5.96 -10.68
CA GLU A 44 -6.69 6.39 -12.06
C GLU A 44 -7.55 5.35 -12.78
N GLU A 45 -7.18 4.08 -12.73
CA GLU A 45 -7.92 2.97 -13.34
C GLU A 45 -9.32 2.82 -12.72
N PHE A 46 -9.43 3.00 -11.39
CA PHE A 46 -10.71 3.03 -10.69
C PHE A 46 -11.61 4.17 -11.20
N ARG A 47 -11.05 5.38 -11.42
CA ARG A 47 -11.80 6.51 -12.01
C ARG A 47 -12.25 6.19 -13.44
N TRP A 48 -11.40 5.59 -14.25
CA TRP A 48 -11.78 5.15 -15.60
C TRP A 48 -12.92 4.13 -15.59
N ALA A 49 -12.87 3.17 -14.69
CA ALA A 49 -13.95 2.18 -14.52
C ALA A 49 -15.28 2.83 -14.14
N LEU A 50 -15.27 3.98 -13.45
CA LEU A 50 -16.45 4.80 -13.17
C LEU A 50 -16.83 5.77 -14.32
N GLY A 51 -16.13 5.73 -15.45
CA GLY A 51 -16.37 6.61 -16.61
C GLY A 51 -15.73 8.00 -16.51
N ASP A 52 -14.84 8.23 -15.54
CA ASP A 52 -14.18 9.52 -15.36
C ASP A 52 -12.73 9.47 -15.84
N THR A 53 -12.48 10.07 -16.98
CA THR A 53 -11.15 10.20 -17.59
C THR A 53 -10.55 11.61 -17.43
N ALA A 54 -11.30 12.56 -16.87
CA ALA A 54 -10.91 13.97 -16.80
C ALA A 54 -10.23 14.36 -15.47
N THR A 55 -10.59 13.69 -14.39
CA THR A 55 -10.11 14.06 -13.04
C THR A 55 -8.59 13.89 -12.90
N ILE A 56 -8.02 12.78 -13.32
CA ILE A 56 -6.58 12.51 -13.10
C ILE A 56 -5.67 13.44 -13.89
N PRO A 57 -5.92 13.77 -15.17
CA PRO A 57 -5.15 14.80 -15.88
C PRO A 57 -5.18 16.18 -15.18
N LEU A 58 -6.34 16.55 -14.62
CA LEU A 58 -6.45 17.77 -13.81
C LEU A 58 -5.57 17.71 -12.55
N LEU A 59 -5.63 16.60 -11.82
CA LEU A 59 -4.81 16.38 -10.61
C LEU A 59 -3.31 16.40 -10.93
N ARG A 60 -2.90 15.75 -12.02
CA ARG A 60 -1.51 15.75 -12.47
C ARG A 60 -1.01 17.18 -12.75
N THR A 61 -1.83 17.95 -13.48
CA THR A 61 -1.50 19.37 -13.76
C THR A 61 -1.38 20.18 -12.48
N ALA A 62 -2.28 20.00 -11.52
CA ALA A 62 -2.23 20.71 -10.24
C ALA A 62 -0.99 20.30 -9.41
N PHE A 63 -0.65 19.02 -9.40
CA PHE A 63 0.53 18.48 -8.72
C PHE A 63 1.83 19.05 -9.31
N GLU A 64 2.00 18.99 -10.63
CA GLU A 64 3.17 19.51 -11.34
C GLU A 64 3.37 21.02 -11.14
N LYS A 65 2.26 21.78 -11.17
CA LYS A 65 2.27 23.23 -10.94
C LYS A 65 2.28 23.61 -9.47
N LYS A 66 2.17 22.65 -8.56
CA LYS A 66 2.12 22.87 -7.11
C LYS A 66 1.00 23.82 -6.70
N LEU A 67 -0.21 23.60 -7.24
CA LEU A 67 -1.39 24.44 -7.04
C LEU A 67 -2.44 23.75 -6.18
N PRO A 68 -3.08 24.46 -5.23
CA PRO A 68 -4.25 23.96 -4.54
C PRO A 68 -5.45 23.91 -5.49
N LEU A 69 -6.39 23.00 -5.21
CA LEU A 69 -7.60 22.80 -6.02
C LEU A 69 -8.78 23.65 -5.53
N GLY A 70 -8.70 24.13 -4.29
CA GLY A 70 -9.76 24.84 -3.60
C GLY A 70 -10.74 23.88 -2.88
N ASP A 71 -11.35 24.39 -1.82
CA ASP A 71 -12.14 23.60 -0.84
C ASP A 71 -13.25 22.75 -1.46
N ALA A 72 -13.98 23.27 -2.43
CA ALA A 72 -15.11 22.55 -3.04
C ALA A 72 -14.64 21.33 -3.85
N VAL A 73 -13.64 21.52 -4.68
CA VAL A 73 -13.06 20.45 -5.50
C VAL A 73 -12.36 19.44 -4.62
N HIS A 74 -11.55 19.91 -3.65
CA HIS A 74 -10.85 19.05 -2.71
C HIS A 74 -11.82 18.14 -1.91
N ARG A 75 -12.92 18.69 -1.37
CA ARG A 75 -13.91 17.88 -0.63
C ARG A 75 -14.54 16.80 -1.50
N LYS A 76 -14.87 17.11 -2.76
CA LYS A 76 -15.39 16.12 -3.71
C LYS A 76 -14.37 15.01 -3.94
N LEU A 77 -13.13 15.36 -4.24
CA LEU A 77 -12.05 14.40 -4.50
C LEU A 77 -11.75 13.53 -3.29
N MET A 78 -11.75 14.10 -2.08
CA MET A 78 -11.58 13.31 -0.85
C MET A 78 -12.70 12.28 -0.66
N ARG A 79 -13.95 12.64 -1.00
CA ARG A 79 -15.07 11.69 -0.96
C ARG A 79 -14.89 10.58 -1.99
N ASP A 80 -14.54 10.92 -3.22
CA ASP A 80 -14.30 9.99 -4.31
C ASP A 80 -13.10 9.06 -4.01
N PHE A 81 -12.05 9.59 -3.37
CA PHE A 81 -10.91 8.80 -2.96
C PHE A 81 -11.23 7.85 -1.80
N ARG A 82 -12.04 8.28 -0.83
CA ARG A 82 -12.55 7.37 0.20
C ARG A 82 -13.39 6.25 -0.39
N LEU A 83 -14.17 6.52 -1.42
CA LEU A 83 -14.88 5.47 -2.15
C LEU A 83 -13.91 4.44 -2.72
N TYR A 84 -12.82 4.88 -3.36
CA TYR A 84 -11.75 3.98 -3.82
C TYR A 84 -11.15 3.16 -2.67
N MET A 85 -10.84 3.78 -1.53
CA MET A 85 -10.30 3.06 -0.38
C MET A 85 -11.26 1.97 0.14
N LEU A 86 -12.58 2.18 0.03
CA LEU A 86 -13.60 1.26 0.53
C LEU A 86 -13.90 0.12 -0.44
N VAL A 87 -14.01 0.43 -1.73
CA VAL A 87 -14.26 -0.57 -2.78
C VAL A 87 -12.99 -1.37 -3.05
N GLY A 88 -11.84 -0.69 -3.08
CA GLY A 88 -10.55 -1.25 -3.47
C GLY A 88 -10.34 -1.21 -4.99
N GLY A 89 -9.19 -1.77 -5.40
CA GLY A 89 -8.79 -1.91 -6.80
C GLY A 89 -9.00 -3.31 -7.37
N MET A 90 -9.60 -4.25 -6.61
CA MET A 90 -9.87 -5.59 -7.14
C MET A 90 -10.98 -5.54 -8.19
N PRO A 91 -10.73 -5.95 -9.46
CA PRO A 91 -11.70 -5.78 -10.56
C PRO A 91 -13.08 -6.36 -10.27
N GLN A 92 -13.15 -7.49 -9.55
CA GLN A 92 -14.41 -8.11 -9.15
C GLN A 92 -15.20 -7.21 -8.18
N ALA A 93 -14.53 -6.59 -7.19
CA ALA A 93 -15.17 -5.67 -6.25
C ALA A 93 -15.61 -4.37 -6.94
N VAL A 94 -14.77 -3.81 -7.83
CA VAL A 94 -15.10 -2.62 -8.63
C VAL A 94 -16.32 -2.90 -9.53
N SER A 95 -16.35 -4.05 -10.22
CA SER A 95 -17.50 -4.46 -11.06
C SER A 95 -18.78 -4.63 -10.23
N ALA A 96 -18.68 -5.22 -9.03
CA ALA A 96 -19.82 -5.35 -8.13
C ALA A 96 -20.37 -3.98 -7.73
N TYR A 97 -19.49 -3.01 -7.39
CA TYR A 97 -19.88 -1.64 -7.07
C TYR A 97 -20.57 -0.95 -8.25
N ILE A 98 -19.97 -0.98 -9.44
CA ILE A 98 -20.54 -0.33 -10.64
C ILE A 98 -21.93 -0.85 -10.96
N LYS A 99 -22.14 -2.18 -10.86
CA LYS A 99 -23.41 -2.81 -11.20
C LYS A 99 -24.52 -2.57 -10.19
N THR A 100 -24.17 -2.44 -8.91
CA THR A 100 -25.17 -2.50 -7.81
C THR A 100 -25.23 -1.24 -6.95
N ASN A 101 -24.17 -0.44 -6.93
CA ASN A 101 -23.98 0.66 -5.97
C ASN A 101 -24.29 0.24 -4.51
N ASN A 102 -23.96 -1.00 -4.16
CA ASN A 102 -24.27 -1.61 -2.87
C ASN A 102 -23.01 -2.19 -2.21
N PHE A 103 -22.59 -1.59 -1.10
CA PHE A 103 -21.38 -1.99 -0.39
C PHE A 103 -21.47 -3.40 0.21
N SER A 104 -22.65 -3.88 0.61
CA SER A 104 -22.78 -5.26 1.11
C SER A 104 -22.46 -6.28 0.03
N ILE A 105 -22.82 -6.04 -1.23
CA ILE A 105 -22.46 -6.90 -2.36
C ILE A 105 -20.96 -6.80 -2.67
N VAL A 106 -20.40 -5.60 -2.58
CA VAL A 106 -18.94 -5.39 -2.72
C VAL A 106 -18.18 -6.13 -1.61
N ASP A 107 -18.69 -6.11 -0.37
CA ASP A 107 -18.07 -6.81 0.76
C ASP A 107 -18.07 -8.34 0.55
N VAL A 108 -19.16 -8.91 0.05
CA VAL A 108 -19.21 -10.34 -0.33
C VAL A 108 -18.11 -10.66 -1.36
N ALA A 109 -18.02 -9.89 -2.45
CA ALA A 109 -16.99 -10.10 -3.47
C ALA A 109 -15.56 -10.02 -2.89
N LYS A 110 -15.30 -9.10 -1.95
CA LYS A 110 -14.00 -8.99 -1.28
C LYS A 110 -13.71 -10.15 -0.34
N ARG A 111 -14.72 -10.66 0.35
CA ARG A 111 -14.59 -11.85 1.21
C ARG A 111 -14.28 -13.11 0.39
N ASP A 112 -14.91 -13.26 -0.77
CA ASP A 112 -14.58 -14.35 -1.69
C ASP A 112 -13.12 -14.27 -2.16
N ILE A 113 -12.62 -13.08 -2.46
CA ILE A 113 -11.19 -12.88 -2.83
C ILE A 113 -10.27 -13.21 -1.65
N ILE A 114 -10.62 -12.79 -0.43
CA ILE A 114 -9.83 -13.13 0.77
C ILE A 114 -9.81 -14.63 1.00
N ALA A 115 -10.94 -15.32 0.82
CA ALA A 115 -11.00 -16.78 0.93
C ALA A 115 -10.07 -17.47 -0.08
N LEU A 116 -10.04 -17.00 -1.33
CA LEU A 116 -9.09 -17.49 -2.34
C LEU A 116 -7.63 -17.24 -1.94
N TYR A 117 -7.31 -16.08 -1.36
CA TYR A 117 -5.97 -15.81 -0.83
C TYR A 117 -5.60 -16.78 0.30
N GLU A 118 -6.55 -17.08 1.19
CA GLU A 118 -6.32 -18.05 2.28
C GLU A 118 -6.04 -19.47 1.77
N GLU A 119 -6.72 -19.90 0.70
CA GLU A 119 -6.41 -21.16 0.02
C GLU A 119 -5.02 -21.12 -0.63
N ASP A 120 -4.66 -20.01 -1.26
CA ASP A 120 -3.36 -19.85 -1.90
C ASP A 120 -2.22 -19.79 -0.87
N PHE A 121 -2.45 -19.24 0.32
CA PHE A 121 -1.46 -19.26 1.40
C PHE A 121 -1.10 -20.68 1.85
N GLY A 122 -2.03 -21.64 1.75
CA GLY A 122 -1.74 -23.06 1.95
C GLY A 122 -0.70 -23.64 0.96
N LYS A 123 -0.53 -23.02 -0.21
CA LYS A 123 0.50 -23.39 -1.20
C LYS A 123 1.87 -22.78 -0.90
N ILE A 124 1.89 -21.65 -0.16
CA ILE A 124 3.12 -21.00 0.33
C ILE A 124 3.63 -21.72 1.58
N ASP A 125 2.72 -22.00 2.51
CA ASP A 125 3.04 -22.54 3.83
C ASP A 125 1.91 -23.43 4.38
N ASP A 126 2.16 -24.72 4.43
CA ASP A 126 1.20 -25.72 4.93
C ASP A 126 0.91 -25.59 6.44
N SER A 127 1.75 -24.86 7.18
CA SER A 127 1.58 -24.67 8.64
C SER A 127 0.57 -23.59 9.01
N GLY A 128 0.02 -22.85 8.03
CA GLY A 128 -0.95 -21.78 8.21
C GLY A 128 -0.38 -20.46 8.73
N LYS A 129 0.95 -20.30 8.76
CA LYS A 129 1.60 -19.07 9.23
C LYS A 129 1.30 -17.90 8.31
N ALA A 130 1.34 -18.09 7.00
CA ALA A 130 1.05 -17.05 6.00
C ALA A 130 -0.35 -16.45 6.23
N LYS A 131 -1.38 -17.31 6.39
CA LYS A 131 -2.74 -16.89 6.72
C LYS A 131 -2.79 -16.12 8.03
N SER A 132 -2.19 -16.66 9.11
CA SER A 132 -2.17 -16.01 10.42
C SER A 132 -1.50 -14.62 10.37
N MET A 133 -0.46 -14.46 9.56
CA MET A 133 0.22 -13.19 9.35
C MET A 133 -0.65 -12.20 8.58
N TYR A 134 -1.36 -12.64 7.56
CA TYR A 134 -2.25 -11.80 6.77
C TYR A 134 -3.43 -11.28 7.61
N ASP A 135 -4.08 -12.14 8.36
CA ASP A 135 -5.27 -11.84 9.17
C ASP A 135 -5.04 -10.73 10.22
N VAL A 136 -3.84 -10.62 10.76
CA VAL A 136 -3.54 -9.64 11.81
C VAL A 136 -3.00 -8.30 11.30
N ILE A 137 -2.84 -8.12 9.98
CA ILE A 137 -2.31 -6.87 9.40
C ILE A 137 -3.09 -5.65 9.93
N PRO A 138 -4.43 -5.58 9.87
CA PRO A 138 -5.16 -4.41 10.36
C PRO A 138 -4.95 -4.15 11.85
N ALA A 139 -4.92 -5.21 12.66
CA ALA A 139 -4.72 -5.09 14.10
C ALA A 139 -3.32 -4.62 14.47
N GLN A 140 -2.31 -4.90 13.66
CA GLN A 140 -0.95 -4.42 13.87
C GLN A 140 -0.80 -2.95 13.47
N LEU A 141 -1.27 -2.58 12.28
CA LEU A 141 -1.19 -1.21 11.81
C LEU A 141 -2.01 -0.24 12.69
N SER A 142 -3.18 -0.67 13.21
CA SER A 142 -4.00 0.14 14.11
C SER A 142 -3.32 0.51 15.44
N LYS A 143 -2.30 -0.22 15.84
CA LYS A 143 -1.53 0.00 17.08
C LYS A 143 -0.30 0.89 16.88
N ASN A 144 -0.07 1.42 15.67
CA ASN A 144 1.10 2.23 15.33
C ASN A 144 2.42 1.57 15.75
N VAL A 145 2.57 0.27 15.47
CA VAL A 145 3.80 -0.46 15.78
C VAL A 145 4.92 -0.08 14.81
N LEU A 146 6.14 0.10 15.33
CA LEU A 146 7.31 0.47 14.53
C LEU A 146 7.74 -0.61 13.53
N ARG A 147 7.30 -1.84 13.73
CA ARG A 147 7.57 -2.99 12.86
C ARG A 147 6.50 -4.05 13.05
N TYR A 148 6.37 -4.93 12.08
CA TYR A 148 5.49 -6.09 12.19
C TYR A 148 5.94 -7.01 13.34
N GLN A 149 5.02 -7.30 14.25
CA GLN A 149 5.29 -8.10 15.46
C GLN A 149 4.94 -9.57 15.18
N VAL A 150 5.91 -10.35 14.69
CA VAL A 150 5.72 -11.77 14.33
C VAL A 150 5.14 -12.60 15.46
N GLY A 151 5.63 -12.44 16.68
CA GLY A 151 5.13 -13.18 17.85
C GLY A 151 3.69 -12.86 18.25
N LYS A 152 3.07 -11.81 17.67
CA LYS A 152 1.63 -11.54 17.83
C LYS A 152 0.79 -12.27 16.79
N ALA A 153 1.35 -12.53 15.62
CA ALA A 153 0.71 -13.33 14.57
C ALA A 153 0.89 -14.82 14.83
N ILE A 154 2.09 -15.21 15.23
CA ILE A 154 2.50 -16.61 15.43
C ILE A 154 3.26 -16.68 16.76
N PRO A 155 2.65 -17.23 17.83
CA PRO A 155 3.31 -17.35 19.13
C PRO A 155 4.62 -18.14 19.05
N ASN A 156 5.65 -17.66 19.74
CA ASN A 156 7.00 -18.24 19.82
C ASN A 156 7.78 -18.29 18.50
N GLU A 157 7.32 -17.57 17.44
CA GLU A 157 8.03 -17.52 16.17
C GLU A 157 8.95 -16.29 16.09
N LYS A 158 10.03 -16.42 15.30
CA LYS A 158 11.01 -15.36 15.04
C LYS A 158 11.04 -15.00 13.56
N VAL A 159 11.51 -13.78 13.26
CA VAL A 159 11.55 -13.25 11.89
C VAL A 159 12.40 -14.11 10.95
N ASP A 160 13.57 -14.55 11.40
CA ASP A 160 14.51 -15.38 10.62
C ASP A 160 13.86 -16.65 10.04
N ARG A 161 12.87 -17.22 10.73
CA ARG A 161 12.17 -18.43 10.29
C ARG A 161 11.03 -18.18 9.32
N ILE A 162 10.50 -16.95 9.28
CA ILE A 162 9.31 -16.63 8.48
C ILE A 162 9.60 -15.69 7.32
N ILE A 163 10.83 -15.15 7.23
CA ILE A 163 11.15 -14.14 6.20
C ILE A 163 10.94 -14.66 4.77
N ASN A 164 11.14 -15.95 4.54
CA ASN A 164 10.86 -16.57 3.24
C ASN A 164 9.36 -16.58 2.93
N ILE A 165 8.51 -16.84 3.96
CA ILE A 165 7.06 -16.77 3.82
C ILE A 165 6.64 -15.34 3.49
N VAL A 166 7.21 -14.34 4.17
CA VAL A 166 6.96 -12.91 3.88
C VAL A 166 7.31 -12.57 2.43
N LYS A 167 8.48 -13.03 1.95
CA LYS A 167 8.90 -12.80 0.57
C LYS A 167 7.97 -13.49 -0.45
N GLU A 168 7.52 -14.70 -0.17
CA GLU A 168 6.57 -15.40 -1.04
C GLU A 168 5.19 -14.73 -1.05
N MET A 169 4.72 -14.20 0.09
CA MET A 169 3.50 -13.40 0.16
C MET A 169 3.63 -12.06 -0.61
N GLU A 170 4.79 -11.39 -0.53
CA GLU A 170 5.05 -10.18 -1.32
C GLU A 170 5.14 -10.50 -2.82
N ASP A 171 5.86 -11.54 -3.18
CA ASP A 171 6.01 -11.99 -4.56
C ASP A 171 4.67 -12.46 -5.18
N SER A 172 3.75 -12.98 -4.37
CA SER A 172 2.38 -13.33 -4.80
C SER A 172 1.47 -12.11 -4.94
N MET A 173 1.97 -10.92 -4.62
CA MET A 173 1.21 -9.66 -4.66
C MET A 173 0.00 -9.62 -3.72
N THR A 174 -0.05 -10.46 -2.69
CA THR A 174 -1.11 -10.44 -1.68
C THR A 174 -0.86 -9.40 -0.60
N VAL A 175 0.41 -9.05 -0.38
CA VAL A 175 0.84 -8.03 0.57
C VAL A 175 1.89 -7.10 -0.05
N ASN A 176 1.98 -5.90 0.49
CA ASN A 176 3.07 -4.97 0.25
C ASN A 176 3.95 -4.91 1.51
N VAL A 177 5.26 -5.03 1.36
CA VAL A 177 6.19 -5.02 2.49
C VAL A 177 7.08 -3.79 2.41
N ALA A 178 7.08 -2.99 3.48
CA ALA A 178 8.04 -1.91 3.66
C ALA A 178 9.16 -2.37 4.60
N PHE A 179 10.38 -2.41 4.10
CA PHE A 179 11.54 -2.79 4.90
C PHE A 179 12.19 -1.56 5.55
N HIS A 180 12.75 -1.75 6.73
CA HIS A 180 13.56 -0.72 7.36
C HIS A 180 14.86 -0.52 6.60
N SER A 181 15.23 0.74 6.36
CA SER A 181 16.58 1.07 5.88
C SER A 181 17.40 1.57 7.08
N ASP A 182 18.49 0.88 7.41
CA ASP A 182 19.31 1.22 8.59
C ASP A 182 20.10 2.52 8.38
N ASP A 183 20.48 2.83 7.15
CA ASP A 183 21.11 4.11 6.75
C ASP A 183 20.46 4.63 5.46
N PRO A 184 19.39 5.45 5.55
CA PRO A 184 18.66 5.91 4.39
C PRO A 184 19.51 6.83 3.52
N ASN A 185 19.79 6.36 2.30
CA ASN A 185 20.55 7.06 1.27
C ASN A 185 20.03 6.60 -0.11
N VAL A 186 20.54 7.20 -1.19
CA VAL A 186 20.33 6.66 -2.53
C VAL A 186 20.78 5.20 -2.56
N GLY A 187 19.97 4.32 -3.14
CA GLY A 187 20.22 2.87 -3.04
C GLY A 187 19.75 2.27 -1.71
N LEU A 188 18.55 2.62 -1.26
CA LEU A 188 17.92 2.14 -0.01
C LEU A 188 18.00 0.63 0.19
N ALA A 189 18.02 -0.15 -0.90
CA ALA A 189 18.16 -1.60 -0.83
C ALA A 189 19.52 -2.06 -0.26
N LEU A 190 20.57 -1.23 -0.34
CA LEU A 190 21.91 -1.58 0.18
C LEU A 190 21.95 -1.64 1.72
N THR A 191 21.05 -0.90 2.38
CA THR A 191 20.95 -0.84 3.84
C THR A 191 19.62 -1.39 4.34
N LYS A 192 18.98 -2.23 3.52
CA LYS A 192 17.75 -2.93 3.86
C LYS A 192 17.98 -3.88 5.01
N ASN A 193 17.11 -3.81 6.00
CA ASN A 193 17.09 -4.72 7.14
C ASN A 193 15.90 -5.68 7.00
N ASP A 194 16.18 -6.95 6.69
CA ASP A 194 15.16 -7.98 6.50
C ASP A 194 14.45 -8.39 7.81
N GLU A 195 15.02 -8.09 8.98
CA GLU A 195 14.38 -8.40 10.27
C GLU A 195 13.36 -7.34 10.72
N TYR A 196 13.41 -6.16 10.11
CA TYR A 196 12.54 -5.04 10.44
C TYR A 196 11.71 -4.65 9.24
N PHE A 197 10.44 -4.97 9.27
CA PHE A 197 9.49 -4.64 8.20
C PHE A 197 8.12 -4.28 8.74
N LYS A 198 7.35 -3.57 7.93
CA LYS A 198 5.91 -3.38 8.05
C LYS A 198 5.22 -4.13 6.92
N MET A 199 4.02 -4.62 7.17
CA MET A 199 3.24 -5.36 6.18
C MET A 199 1.88 -4.68 6.00
N TYR A 200 1.51 -4.47 4.74
CA TYR A 200 0.26 -3.87 4.29
C TYR A 200 -0.47 -4.87 3.41
N ALA A 201 -1.80 -4.83 3.40
CA ALA A 201 -2.54 -5.55 2.38
C ALA A 201 -2.29 -4.90 1.01
N SER A 202 -2.20 -5.71 -0.04
CA SER A 202 -1.96 -5.20 -1.40
C SER A 202 -3.10 -4.33 -1.94
N ASP A 203 -4.32 -4.55 -1.42
CA ASP A 203 -5.52 -3.78 -1.75
C ASP A 203 -6.19 -3.24 -0.50
N THR A 204 -6.49 -1.93 -0.50
CA THR A 204 -7.06 -1.25 0.67
C THR A 204 -8.53 -1.62 0.87
N GLY A 205 -9.27 -1.98 -0.17
CA GLY A 205 -10.63 -2.49 -0.02
C GLY A 205 -10.65 -3.84 0.71
N LEU A 206 -9.72 -4.75 0.38
CA LEU A 206 -9.54 -6.01 1.11
C LEU A 206 -9.09 -5.75 2.56
N PHE A 207 -8.19 -4.79 2.76
CA PHE A 207 -7.75 -4.37 4.09
C PHE A 207 -8.91 -3.93 4.98
N VAL A 208 -9.84 -3.12 4.44
CA VAL A 208 -11.05 -2.68 5.17
C VAL A 208 -11.93 -3.88 5.53
N THR A 209 -12.14 -4.82 4.59
CA THR A 209 -12.92 -6.05 4.87
C THR A 209 -12.25 -6.92 5.94
N LEU A 210 -10.93 -7.07 5.90
CA LEU A 210 -10.16 -7.75 6.96
C LEU A 210 -10.33 -7.11 8.33
N ALA A 211 -10.38 -5.78 8.40
CA ALA A 211 -10.56 -5.06 9.66
C ALA A 211 -11.94 -5.31 10.32
N PHE A 212 -12.92 -5.76 9.54
CA PHE A 212 -14.27 -6.13 9.99
C PHE A 212 -14.57 -7.63 9.79
N LYS A 213 -13.53 -8.47 9.77
CA LYS A 213 -13.65 -9.91 9.51
C LYS A 213 -14.47 -10.66 10.58
N ASP A 214 -14.60 -10.09 11.78
CA ASP A 214 -15.42 -10.60 12.88
C ASP A 214 -16.93 -10.57 12.59
N ARG A 215 -17.36 -9.96 11.47
CA ARG A 215 -18.75 -9.89 11.02
C ARG A 215 -18.94 -10.74 9.77
N ASP A 216 -20.12 -11.35 9.65
CA ASP A 216 -20.47 -12.13 8.45
C ASP A 216 -20.54 -11.25 7.21
N ILE A 217 -21.07 -10.04 7.34
CA ILE A 217 -21.13 -9.01 6.30
C ILE A 217 -20.92 -7.65 6.95
N THR A 218 -20.14 -6.80 6.31
CA THR A 218 -20.02 -5.40 6.71
C THR A 218 -21.20 -4.61 6.11
N GLU A 219 -22.07 -4.11 6.97
CA GLU A 219 -23.29 -3.41 6.57
C GLU A 219 -23.00 -2.08 5.84
N ASN A 220 -23.86 -1.69 4.91
CA ASN A 220 -23.79 -0.41 4.20
C ASN A 220 -23.64 0.79 5.13
N VAL A 221 -24.29 0.77 6.29
CA VAL A 221 -24.22 1.84 7.29
C VAL A 221 -22.79 2.06 7.82
N ILE A 222 -21.98 1.00 7.91
CA ILE A 222 -20.58 1.12 8.32
C ILE A 222 -19.75 1.76 7.20
N TYR A 223 -19.98 1.34 5.96
CA TYR A 223 -19.34 1.94 4.78
C TYR A 223 -19.71 3.41 4.63
N ASP A 224 -20.97 3.78 4.82
CA ASP A 224 -21.41 5.18 4.77
C ASP A 224 -20.73 6.05 5.84
N LYS A 225 -20.52 5.51 7.03
CA LYS A 225 -19.78 6.20 8.09
C LYS A 225 -18.30 6.36 7.76
N LEU A 226 -17.68 5.34 7.16
CA LEU A 226 -16.29 5.41 6.68
C LEU A 226 -16.17 6.44 5.55
N LEU A 227 -17.09 6.42 4.58
CA LEU A 227 -17.12 7.35 3.46
C LEU A 227 -17.28 8.81 3.92
N SER A 228 -18.09 9.04 4.95
CA SER A 228 -18.34 10.38 5.52
C SER A 228 -17.34 10.81 6.59
N ASP A 229 -16.35 9.96 6.93
CA ASP A 229 -15.36 10.19 8.01
C ASP A 229 -16.01 10.34 9.41
N LYS A 230 -17.12 9.62 9.63
CA LYS A 230 -17.94 9.71 10.87
C LYS A 230 -17.88 8.47 11.74
N LEU A 231 -17.02 7.48 11.43
CA LEU A 231 -16.98 6.23 12.18
C LEU A 231 -16.40 6.39 13.60
N GLY A 232 -15.81 7.53 13.93
CA GLY A 232 -15.23 7.78 15.27
C GLY A 232 -13.96 6.94 15.57
N THR A 233 -13.48 6.15 14.63
CA THR A 233 -12.24 5.39 14.72
C THR A 233 -11.10 6.16 14.07
N ASN A 234 -9.90 6.03 14.64
CA ASN A 234 -8.71 6.57 14.00
C ASN A 234 -8.41 5.74 12.74
N LEU A 235 -8.68 6.30 11.56
CA LEU A 235 -8.45 5.66 10.26
C LEU A 235 -7.02 5.89 9.71
N GLY A 236 -6.11 6.41 10.53
CA GLY A 236 -4.72 6.68 10.11
C GLY A 236 -4.07 5.49 9.42
N TYR A 237 -4.26 4.30 9.97
CA TYR A 237 -3.73 3.05 9.45
C TYR A 237 -4.32 2.63 8.08
N VAL A 238 -5.55 3.05 7.76
CA VAL A 238 -6.14 2.82 6.43
C VAL A 238 -5.49 3.73 5.38
N TYR A 239 -5.20 4.98 5.76
CA TYR A 239 -4.45 5.90 4.89
C TYR A 239 -3.01 5.43 4.67
N GLU A 240 -2.35 4.90 5.69
CA GLU A 240 -1.01 4.33 5.55
C GLU A 240 -1.02 3.14 4.57
N ASN A 241 -2.02 2.26 4.66
CA ASN A 241 -2.17 1.13 3.73
C ASN A 241 -2.39 1.57 2.28
N VAL A 242 -3.28 2.54 2.02
CA VAL A 242 -3.53 3.00 0.65
C VAL A 242 -2.33 3.73 0.05
N ILE A 243 -1.55 4.44 0.86
CA ILE A 243 -0.30 5.08 0.41
C ILE A 243 0.73 4.01 0.04
N ALA A 244 0.89 2.95 0.86
CA ALA A 244 1.74 1.82 0.52
C ALA A 244 1.31 1.17 -0.81
N GLN A 245 0.02 0.93 -1.01
CA GLN A 245 -0.55 0.42 -2.27
C GLN A 245 -0.23 1.33 -3.46
N MET A 246 -0.46 2.64 -3.34
CA MET A 246 -0.21 3.59 -4.42
C MET A 246 1.26 3.70 -4.78
N LEU A 247 2.15 3.78 -3.79
CA LEU A 247 3.60 3.80 -4.02
C LEU A 247 4.09 2.50 -4.67
N LYS A 248 3.55 1.34 -4.27
CA LYS A 248 3.90 0.05 -4.86
C LYS A 248 3.44 -0.04 -6.32
N ALA A 249 2.22 0.43 -6.63
CA ALA A 249 1.67 0.45 -7.98
C ALA A 249 2.49 1.31 -8.96
N THR A 250 3.24 2.32 -8.47
CA THR A 250 4.21 3.07 -9.28
C THR A 250 5.56 2.35 -9.48
N GLY A 251 5.66 1.08 -9.08
CA GLY A 251 6.88 0.27 -9.23
C GLY A 251 7.93 0.50 -8.14
N LYS A 252 7.62 1.24 -7.08
CA LYS A 252 8.58 1.52 -6.00
C LYS A 252 8.68 0.37 -5.01
N ASN A 253 9.90 0.07 -4.56
CA ASN A 253 10.10 -0.69 -3.34
C ASN A 253 9.85 0.20 -2.13
N LEU A 254 9.14 -0.33 -1.14
CA LEU A 254 8.77 0.42 0.04
C LEU A 254 9.85 0.32 1.11
N PHE A 255 10.26 1.45 1.63
CA PHE A 255 11.19 1.57 2.75
C PHE A 255 10.64 2.52 3.79
N TYR A 256 10.97 2.30 5.06
CA TYR A 256 10.73 3.21 6.17
C TYR A 256 11.99 3.37 7.01
N HIS A 257 12.00 4.33 7.92
CA HIS A 257 13.15 4.55 8.79
C HIS A 257 12.72 4.99 10.20
N THR A 258 13.52 4.63 11.20
CA THR A 258 13.31 5.04 12.58
C THR A 258 14.57 5.67 13.16
N ILE A 259 14.40 6.75 13.96
CA ILE A 259 15.47 7.44 14.64
C ILE A 259 15.21 7.35 16.16
N PRO A 260 16.12 6.82 16.97
CA PRO A 260 15.93 6.80 18.41
C PRO A 260 15.90 8.22 18.99
N TYR A 261 15.07 8.44 20.02
CA TYR A 261 15.14 9.65 20.83
C TYR A 261 16.43 9.65 21.65
N ALA A 262 16.95 10.83 21.94
CA ALA A 262 18.15 10.98 22.78
C ALA A 262 18.01 10.28 24.14
N GLU A 263 16.81 10.18 24.70
CA GLU A 263 16.49 9.56 26.00
C GLU A 263 16.00 8.08 25.91
N GLY A 264 16.18 7.41 24.81
CA GLY A 264 16.45 5.97 24.77
C GLY A 264 15.29 4.98 24.66
N LYS A 265 13.98 5.31 24.75
CA LYS A 265 12.90 4.28 24.62
C LYS A 265 11.86 4.57 23.53
N LYS A 266 11.91 5.72 22.94
CA LYS A 266 10.99 6.15 21.88
C LYS A 266 11.74 6.37 20.59
N TYR A 267 11.01 6.29 19.47
CA TYR A 267 11.56 6.50 18.14
C TYR A 267 10.72 7.54 17.41
N TYR A 268 11.40 8.37 16.63
CA TYR A 268 10.80 9.08 15.50
C TYR A 268 10.70 8.09 14.34
N GLU A 269 9.56 8.04 13.69
CA GLU A 269 9.33 7.16 12.56
C GLU A 269 9.02 8.00 11.33
N ILE A 270 9.63 7.66 10.21
CA ILE A 270 9.28 8.13 8.87
C ILE A 270 8.54 7.00 8.18
N ASP A 271 7.28 7.23 7.84
CA ASP A 271 6.38 6.20 7.34
C ASP A 271 6.87 5.58 6.04
N PHE A 272 7.37 6.42 5.11
CA PHE A 272 8.02 5.95 3.88
C PHE A 272 9.23 6.81 3.51
N VAL A 273 10.21 6.16 2.88
CA VAL A 273 11.36 6.82 2.26
C VAL A 273 11.45 6.31 0.82
N ILE A 274 11.44 7.22 -0.14
CA ILE A 274 11.52 6.89 -1.56
C ILE A 274 12.82 7.42 -2.19
N PRO A 275 13.39 6.70 -3.18
CA PRO A 275 14.44 7.29 -4.02
C PRO A 275 13.86 8.43 -4.85
N ASP A 276 14.60 9.53 -4.98
CA ASP A 276 14.19 10.73 -5.71
C ASP A 276 15.41 11.33 -6.42
N GLY A 277 15.56 11.01 -7.70
CA GLY A 277 16.73 11.35 -8.47
C GLY A 277 18.01 10.75 -7.87
N HIS A 278 18.95 11.60 -7.50
CA HIS A 278 20.23 11.20 -6.88
C HIS A 278 20.22 11.29 -5.34
N LYS A 279 19.05 11.50 -4.76
CA LYS A 279 18.80 11.62 -3.32
C LYS A 279 17.59 10.78 -2.90
N ILE A 280 17.11 11.04 -1.69
CA ILE A 280 15.89 10.41 -1.13
C ILE A 280 14.89 11.47 -0.75
N SER A 281 13.62 11.07 -0.64
CA SER A 281 12.55 11.92 -0.14
C SER A 281 11.78 11.20 0.96
N PRO A 282 11.80 11.71 2.22
CA PRO A 282 10.98 11.19 3.30
C PRO A 282 9.52 11.60 3.14
N ILE A 283 8.63 10.70 3.53
CA ILE A 283 7.18 10.86 3.50
C ILE A 283 6.63 10.59 4.90
N GLU A 284 5.94 11.55 5.47
CA GLU A 284 5.15 11.43 6.70
C GLU A 284 3.67 11.39 6.36
N VAL A 285 2.91 10.46 6.93
CA VAL A 285 1.47 10.30 6.68
C VAL A 285 0.67 10.87 7.85
N LYS A 286 -0.28 11.76 7.57
CA LYS A 286 -1.11 12.42 8.59
C LYS A 286 -2.60 12.39 8.22
N SER A 287 -3.38 11.53 8.84
CA SER A 287 -4.86 11.59 8.75
C SER A 287 -5.43 12.76 9.55
N SER A 288 -4.75 13.16 10.64
CA SER A 288 -5.07 14.29 11.52
C SER A 288 -3.80 14.86 12.13
N GLY A 289 -3.90 15.97 12.85
CA GLY A 289 -2.77 16.54 13.61
C GLY A 289 -1.56 16.98 12.75
N TYR A 290 -1.77 17.30 11.49
CA TYR A 290 -0.74 17.58 10.48
C TYR A 290 0.16 18.79 10.76
N LYS A 291 -0.16 19.61 11.78
CA LYS A 291 0.68 20.74 12.21
C LYS A 291 1.96 20.29 12.94
N SER A 292 2.02 19.05 13.40
CA SER A 292 3.18 18.48 14.09
C SER A 292 3.77 17.34 13.26
N HIS A 293 4.99 17.51 12.78
CA HIS A 293 5.74 16.54 11.99
C HIS A 293 7.17 16.37 12.54
N LYS A 294 7.26 16.19 13.86
CA LYS A 294 8.55 16.09 14.58
C LYS A 294 9.46 14.99 14.03
N SER A 295 8.91 13.88 13.56
CA SER A 295 9.69 12.80 12.96
C SER A 295 10.37 13.27 11.67
N LEU A 296 9.61 13.93 10.80
CA LEU A 296 10.14 14.49 9.56
C LEU A 296 11.22 15.55 9.84
N ASP A 297 10.99 16.41 10.84
CA ASP A 297 11.97 17.44 11.23
C ASP A 297 13.29 16.81 11.69
N GLN A 298 13.24 15.81 12.57
CA GLN A 298 14.43 15.12 13.05
C GLN A 298 15.16 14.36 11.93
N PHE A 299 14.42 13.74 11.03
CA PHE A 299 14.99 13.10 9.86
C PHE A 299 15.73 14.12 8.98
N CYS A 300 15.10 15.26 8.73
CA CYS A 300 15.67 16.33 7.91
C CYS A 300 16.91 16.98 8.54
N ILE A 301 16.98 17.05 9.86
CA ILE A 301 18.18 17.53 10.58
C ILE A 301 19.32 16.51 10.39
N LYS A 302 19.03 15.21 10.64
CA LYS A 302 20.05 14.16 10.62
C LYS A 302 20.61 13.86 9.23
N TYR A 303 19.77 13.94 8.18
CA TYR A 303 20.10 13.53 6.81
C TYR A 303 19.96 14.65 5.79
N SER A 304 20.22 15.92 6.19
CA SER A 304 19.94 17.12 5.39
C SER A 304 20.50 17.09 3.98
N ASP A 305 21.71 16.58 3.79
CA ASP A 305 22.45 16.54 2.51
C ASP A 305 21.95 15.42 1.57
N ARG A 306 21.17 14.48 2.08
CA ARG A 306 20.64 13.32 1.34
C ARG A 306 19.23 13.55 0.82
N ILE A 307 18.57 14.66 1.20
CA ILE A 307 17.15 14.91 0.93
C ILE A 307 16.98 15.74 -0.34
N MET A 308 16.08 15.26 -1.23
CA MET A 308 15.64 16.00 -2.41
C MET A 308 14.39 16.82 -2.11
N ASN A 309 13.32 16.16 -1.73
CA ASN A 309 12.04 16.74 -1.36
C ASN A 309 11.59 16.23 0.01
N LYS A 310 10.62 16.92 0.61
CA LYS A 310 10.04 16.58 1.92
C LYS A 310 8.53 16.56 1.76
N TYR A 311 7.89 15.43 2.09
CA TYR A 311 6.47 15.26 1.87
C TYR A 311 5.72 14.98 3.17
N VAL A 312 4.61 15.68 3.35
CA VAL A 312 3.56 15.30 4.30
C VAL A 312 2.32 14.95 3.49
N ILE A 313 1.92 13.68 3.48
CA ILE A 313 0.69 13.24 2.83
C ILE A 313 -0.45 13.33 3.86
N TYR A 314 -1.52 14.03 3.50
CA TYR A 314 -2.57 14.37 4.45
C TYR A 314 -3.97 14.48 3.80
N THR A 315 -4.97 14.80 4.61
CA THR A 315 -6.38 14.85 4.19
C THR A 315 -6.87 16.25 3.83
N LYS A 316 -5.98 17.22 3.63
CA LYS A 316 -6.32 18.59 3.21
C LYS A 316 -5.79 18.88 1.80
N ASP A 317 -6.17 20.04 1.25
CA ASP A 317 -5.73 20.48 -0.06
C ASP A 317 -4.22 20.79 -0.07
N TYR A 318 -3.61 20.79 -1.28
CA TYR A 318 -2.19 21.04 -1.45
C TYR A 318 -1.78 22.38 -0.82
N LYS A 319 -0.67 22.37 -0.13
CA LYS A 319 0.06 23.56 0.29
C LYS A 319 1.56 23.30 0.34
N ARG A 320 2.35 24.36 0.25
CA ARG A 320 3.79 24.32 0.52
C ARG A 320 4.13 25.28 1.64
N GLU A 321 4.83 24.79 2.64
CA GLU A 321 5.20 25.56 3.83
C GLU A 321 6.56 25.11 4.35
N ASN A 322 7.47 26.01 4.65
CA ASN A 322 8.81 25.74 5.19
C ASN A 322 9.63 24.69 4.38
N GLY A 323 9.47 24.70 3.04
CA GLY A 323 10.15 23.74 2.17
C GLY A 323 9.60 22.32 2.21
N ILE A 324 8.44 22.11 2.84
CA ILE A 324 7.69 20.86 2.88
C ILE A 324 6.51 20.98 1.92
N ASP A 325 6.33 19.99 1.06
CA ASP A 325 5.14 19.83 0.22
C ASP A 325 4.10 18.99 0.97
N TYR A 326 2.99 19.62 1.33
CA TYR A 326 1.83 18.95 1.91
C TYR A 326 0.91 18.52 0.78
N ILE A 327 0.81 17.22 0.57
CA ILE A 327 0.15 16.63 -0.60
C ILE A 327 -1.15 15.96 -0.18
N PRO A 328 -2.30 16.26 -0.83
CA PRO A 328 -3.52 15.49 -0.64
C PRO A 328 -3.28 14.00 -0.92
N VAL A 329 -3.82 13.11 -0.12
CA VAL A 329 -3.60 11.66 -0.23
C VAL A 329 -3.88 11.11 -1.63
N TYR A 330 -4.87 11.62 -2.34
CA TYR A 330 -5.21 11.21 -3.71
C TYR A 330 -4.15 11.61 -4.77
N MET A 331 -3.17 12.45 -4.42
CA MET A 331 -2.05 12.82 -5.30
C MET A 331 -0.79 11.98 -5.06
N THR A 332 -0.80 11.04 -4.10
CA THR A 332 0.35 10.16 -3.81
C THR A 332 0.82 9.38 -5.03
N MET A 333 -0.08 9.07 -5.95
CA MET A 333 0.21 8.36 -7.20
C MET A 333 1.17 9.10 -8.15
N PHE A 334 1.47 10.36 -7.89
CA PHE A 334 2.39 11.17 -8.71
C PHE A 334 3.81 11.27 -8.11
N LEU A 335 4.05 10.65 -6.95
CA LEU A 335 5.36 10.64 -6.29
C LEU A 335 6.36 9.62 -6.90
#